data_c6b970c607b9e6049e8d9edbf1cf5e29
#
_entry.id   c6b970c607b9e6049e8d9edbf1cf5e29
#
_cell.length_a   1.000
_cell.length_b   1.000
_cell.length_c   1.000
_cell.angle_alpha   90.00
_cell.angle_beta   90.00
_cell.angle_gamma   90.00
#
_symmetry.space_group_name_H-M   'P 1'
#
loop_
_entity.id
_entity.type
_entity.pdbx_description
1 polymer ?
#
loop_
_entity_poly.entity_id
_entity_poly.type
_entity_poly.pdbx_seq_one_letter_code
_entity_poly.pdbx_strand_id
1 'polypeptide(L)'
;MSKPSTIGDLIRGRLATLGLARKIKEASVTVSWPELVGPEIAAHTRVIKLEAGKLLVAVDEPTWRQELSYQKQMIREKINSSLGEGEKLVDEIMFTGP
;
A
#
# COMPACT_ATOMS: atom_id res chain seq x y z
N MET A 1 32.13 -12.38 -13.35
CA MET A 1 30.86 -12.77 -12.76
C MET A 1 31.08 -13.26 -11.34
N SER A 2 30.44 -12.64 -10.39
CA SER A 2 30.55 -13.10 -9.02
C SER A 2 29.51 -14.18 -8.74
N LYS A 3 29.95 -15.20 -8.02
CA LYS A 3 29.06 -16.24 -7.54
C LYS A 3 28.85 -16.05 -6.05
N PRO A 4 27.66 -16.38 -5.53
CA PRO A 4 27.52 -16.43 -4.09
C PRO A 4 28.50 -17.48 -3.56
N SER A 5 29.41 -17.05 -2.75
CA SER A 5 30.44 -17.95 -2.20
C SER A 5 30.09 -18.42 -0.79
N THR A 6 29.06 -17.80 -0.18
CA THR A 6 28.66 -18.09 1.18
C THR A 6 27.14 -18.13 1.30
N ILE A 7 26.68 -18.80 2.37
CA ILE A 7 25.27 -18.80 2.72
C ILE A 7 24.78 -17.36 2.99
N GLY A 8 25.64 -16.52 3.61
CA GLY A 8 25.32 -15.14 3.87
C GLY A 8 24.99 -14.33 2.62
N ASP A 9 25.72 -14.57 1.52
CA ASP A 9 25.48 -13.90 0.26
C ASP A 9 24.15 -14.30 -0.35
N LEU A 10 23.78 -15.58 -0.25
CA LEU A 10 22.50 -16.09 -0.71
C LEU A 10 21.34 -15.49 0.08
N ILE A 11 21.50 -15.39 1.39
CA ILE A 11 20.48 -14.82 2.26
C ILE A 11 20.26 -13.34 1.93
N ARG A 12 21.33 -12.58 1.75
CA ARG A 12 21.23 -11.16 1.40
C ARG A 12 20.54 -10.94 0.06
N GLY A 13 20.87 -11.75 -0.93
CA GLY A 13 20.22 -11.68 -2.23
C GLY A 13 18.72 -11.97 -2.13
N ARG A 14 18.36 -12.96 -1.32
CA ARG A 14 16.96 -13.31 -1.11
C ARG A 14 16.20 -12.18 -0.41
N LEU A 15 16.79 -11.59 0.62
CA LEU A 15 16.17 -10.50 1.35
C LEU A 15 15.98 -9.27 0.46
N ALA A 16 16.94 -8.95 -0.38
CA ALA A 16 16.83 -7.85 -1.33
C ALA A 16 15.67 -8.09 -2.31
N THR A 17 15.52 -9.32 -2.80
CA THR A 17 14.44 -9.70 -3.70
C THR A 17 13.08 -9.56 -3.03
N LEU A 18 12.95 -9.99 -1.77
CA LEU A 18 11.71 -9.88 -1.01
C LEU A 18 11.36 -8.41 -0.76
N GLY A 19 12.35 -7.56 -0.45
CA GLY A 19 12.16 -6.13 -0.26
C GLY A 19 11.67 -5.45 -1.53
N LEU A 20 12.22 -5.83 -2.67
CA LEU A 20 11.80 -5.29 -3.97
C LEU A 20 10.37 -5.73 -4.29
N ALA A 21 10.02 -6.99 -4.03
CA ALA A 21 8.66 -7.48 -4.25
C ALA A 21 7.64 -6.70 -3.43
N ARG A 22 7.97 -6.38 -2.17
CA ARG A 22 7.09 -5.59 -1.33
C ARG A 22 6.93 -4.17 -1.87
N LYS A 23 8.00 -3.55 -2.34
CA LYS A 23 7.93 -2.20 -2.93
C LYS A 23 7.06 -2.17 -4.18
N ILE A 24 7.11 -3.23 -4.98
CA ILE A 24 6.24 -3.34 -6.15
C ILE A 24 4.78 -3.42 -5.72
N LYS A 25 4.46 -4.20 -4.70
CA LYS A 25 3.10 -4.29 -4.16
C LYS A 25 2.63 -2.94 -3.62
N GLU A 26 3.51 -2.23 -2.90
CA GLU A 26 3.19 -0.91 -2.38
C GLU A 26 2.88 0.08 -3.51
N ALA A 27 3.67 0.08 -4.57
CA ALA A 27 3.44 0.93 -5.73
C ALA A 27 2.12 0.56 -6.44
N SER A 28 1.76 -0.71 -6.44
CA SER A 28 0.52 -1.19 -7.06
C SER A 28 -0.73 -0.61 -6.40
N VAL A 29 -0.67 -0.24 -5.13
CA VAL A 29 -1.81 0.39 -4.45
C VAL A 29 -2.19 1.70 -5.13
N THR A 30 -1.20 2.53 -5.49
CA THR A 30 -1.45 3.79 -6.18
C THR A 30 -2.09 3.55 -7.54
N VAL A 31 -1.54 2.61 -8.32
CA VAL A 31 -2.03 2.31 -9.66
C VAL A 31 -3.44 1.73 -9.63
N SER A 32 -3.71 0.85 -8.67
CA SER A 32 -4.99 0.15 -8.58
C SER A 32 -6.01 0.87 -7.70
N TRP A 33 -5.67 2.03 -7.17
CA TRP A 33 -6.53 2.75 -6.23
C TRP A 33 -7.97 2.92 -6.71
N PRO A 34 -8.23 3.38 -7.94
CA PRO A 34 -9.61 3.54 -8.41
C PRO A 34 -10.39 2.23 -8.42
N GLU A 35 -9.73 1.11 -8.72
CA GLU A 35 -10.38 -0.20 -8.71
C GLU A 35 -10.64 -0.68 -7.29
N LEU A 36 -9.74 -0.34 -6.37
CA LEU A 36 -9.86 -0.77 -4.97
C LEU A 36 -10.98 -0.06 -4.23
N VAL A 37 -11.14 1.24 -4.44
CA VAL A 37 -12.10 2.03 -3.68
C VAL A 37 -13.33 2.45 -4.49
N GLY A 38 -13.29 2.29 -5.81
CA GLY A 38 -14.34 2.72 -6.70
C GLY A 38 -14.14 4.14 -7.22
N PRO A 39 -14.77 4.48 -8.36
CA PRO A 39 -14.54 5.76 -9.02
C PRO A 39 -14.99 6.97 -8.21
N GLU A 40 -16.02 6.83 -7.40
CA GLU A 40 -16.53 7.93 -6.60
C GLU A 40 -15.54 8.35 -5.52
N ILE A 41 -15.04 7.40 -4.75
CA ILE A 41 -14.03 7.69 -3.73
C ILE A 41 -12.72 8.12 -4.38
N ALA A 42 -12.33 7.47 -5.48
CA ALA A 42 -11.09 7.81 -6.18
C ALA A 42 -11.09 9.24 -6.69
N ALA A 43 -12.24 9.78 -7.08
CA ALA A 43 -12.36 11.15 -7.57
C ALA A 43 -12.04 12.19 -6.51
N HIS A 44 -12.17 11.84 -5.23
CA HIS A 44 -11.94 12.75 -4.11
C HIS A 44 -10.69 12.46 -3.30
N THR A 45 -9.90 11.47 -3.74
CA THR A 45 -8.74 11.01 -2.99
C THR A 45 -7.52 10.86 -3.89
N ARG A 46 -6.35 10.92 -3.26
CA ARG A 46 -5.09 10.67 -3.93
C ARG A 46 -4.15 9.98 -2.96
N VAL A 47 -3.59 8.86 -3.38
CA VAL A 47 -2.57 8.18 -2.58
C VAL A 47 -1.30 9.02 -2.61
N ILE A 48 -0.81 9.41 -1.44
CA ILE A 48 0.44 10.17 -1.31
C ILE A 48 1.61 9.20 -1.23
N LYS A 49 1.51 8.23 -0.31
CA LYS A 49 2.54 7.21 -0.18
C LYS A 49 2.02 6.02 0.61
N LEU A 50 2.67 4.88 0.41
CA LEU A 50 2.53 3.72 1.27
C LEU A 50 3.94 3.27 1.62
N GLU A 51 4.26 3.29 2.90
CA GLU A 51 5.58 2.95 3.39
C GLU A 51 5.47 2.34 4.78
N ALA A 52 6.15 1.22 4.98
CA ALA A 52 6.18 0.52 6.27
C ALA A 52 4.78 0.26 6.85
N GLY A 53 3.83 -0.10 5.98
CA GLY A 53 2.47 -0.40 6.39
C GLY A 53 1.57 0.80 6.59
N LYS A 54 2.08 2.01 6.44
CA LYS A 54 1.30 3.24 6.62
C LYS A 54 0.92 3.83 5.28
N LEU A 55 -0.38 3.86 5.01
CA LEU A 55 -0.94 4.44 3.79
C LEU A 55 -1.43 5.85 4.08
N LEU A 56 -0.86 6.83 3.39
CA LEU A 56 -1.26 8.22 3.50
C LEU A 56 -2.05 8.63 2.26
N VAL A 57 -3.26 9.10 2.46
CA VAL A 57 -4.19 9.47 1.40
C VAL A 57 -4.68 10.89 1.60
N ALA A 58 -4.53 11.71 0.57
CA ALA A 58 -5.08 13.07 0.57
C ALA A 58 -6.55 13.02 0.16
N VAL A 59 -7.38 13.78 0.86
CA VAL A 59 -8.82 13.89 0.59
C VAL A 59 -9.15 15.36 0.37
N ASP A 60 -9.82 15.67 -0.72
CA ASP A 60 -10.07 17.05 -1.14
C ASP A 60 -11.14 17.78 -0.31
N GLU A 61 -12.06 17.05 0.31
CA GLU A 61 -13.16 17.66 1.09
C GLU A 61 -13.30 17.04 2.47
N PRO A 62 -13.58 17.87 3.50
CA PRO A 62 -13.75 17.35 4.87
C PRO A 62 -14.88 16.33 5.01
N THR A 63 -15.97 16.51 4.26
CA THR A 63 -17.08 15.57 4.29
C THR A 63 -16.67 14.18 3.86
N TRP A 64 -15.88 14.09 2.78
CA TRP A 64 -15.35 12.82 2.31
C TRP A 64 -14.35 12.23 3.30
N ARG A 65 -13.54 13.07 3.92
CA ARG A 65 -12.57 12.61 4.92
C ARG A 65 -13.26 11.95 6.10
N GLN A 66 -14.37 12.53 6.57
CA GLN A 66 -15.14 11.97 7.65
C GLN A 66 -15.78 10.63 7.24
N GLU A 67 -16.38 10.60 6.07
CA GLU A 67 -17.00 9.38 5.54
C GLU A 67 -15.98 8.25 5.40
N LEU A 68 -14.80 8.55 4.87
CA LEU A 68 -13.76 7.56 4.66
C LEU A 68 -13.17 7.07 5.98
N SER A 69 -13.20 7.90 7.03
CA SER A 69 -12.69 7.46 8.33
C SER A 69 -13.50 6.30 8.90
N TYR A 70 -14.78 6.21 8.55
CA TYR A 70 -15.63 5.08 8.95
C TYR A 70 -15.36 3.83 8.10
N GLN A 71 -14.73 3.97 6.95
CA GLN A 71 -14.47 2.87 6.03
C GLN A 71 -13.03 2.38 6.05
N LYS A 72 -12.20 2.91 6.95
CA LYS A 72 -10.77 2.57 7.02
C LYS A 72 -10.51 1.07 7.07
N GLN A 73 -11.21 0.36 7.93
CA GLN A 73 -10.99 -1.07 8.10
C GLN A 73 -11.34 -1.83 6.83
N MET A 74 -12.46 -1.50 6.21
CA MET A 74 -12.88 -2.15 4.97
C MET A 74 -11.89 -1.91 3.84
N ILE A 75 -11.41 -0.67 3.71
CA ILE A 75 -10.44 -0.32 2.68
C ILE A 75 -9.13 -1.07 2.92
N ARG A 76 -8.65 -1.08 4.16
CA ARG A 76 -7.43 -1.79 4.53
C ARG A 76 -7.53 -3.28 4.21
N GLU A 77 -8.62 -3.91 4.58
CA GLU A 77 -8.83 -5.34 4.32
C GLU A 77 -8.88 -5.63 2.83
N LYS A 78 -9.51 -4.76 2.08
CA LYS A 78 -9.61 -4.92 0.63
C LYS A 78 -8.24 -4.83 -0.05
N ILE A 79 -7.41 -3.88 0.37
CA ILE A 79 -6.05 -3.75 -0.15
C ILE A 79 -5.23 -4.98 0.19
N ASN A 80 -5.28 -5.41 1.44
CA ASN A 80 -4.49 -6.55 1.90
C ASN A 80 -4.91 -7.86 1.22
N SER A 81 -6.19 -8.07 1.00
CA SER A 81 -6.67 -9.27 0.32
C SER A 81 -6.41 -9.23 -1.19
N SER A 82 -6.47 -8.06 -1.80
CA SER A 82 -6.28 -7.93 -3.25
C SER A 82 -4.82 -7.90 -3.67
N LEU A 83 -3.98 -7.19 -2.93
CA LEU A 83 -2.58 -6.95 -3.32
C LEU A 83 -1.57 -7.54 -2.36
N GLY A 84 -1.95 -7.83 -1.14
CA GLY A 84 -1.03 -8.31 -0.12
C GLY A 84 -0.57 -9.75 -0.30
N GLU A 85 -1.36 -10.56 -0.99
CA GLU A 85 -1.03 -11.98 -1.25
C GLU A 85 -0.63 -12.74 0.01
N GLY A 86 -1.42 -12.58 1.08
CA GLY A 86 -1.15 -13.23 2.36
C GLY A 86 -0.31 -12.41 3.32
N GLU A 87 0.21 -11.28 2.87
CA GLU A 87 0.93 -10.34 3.72
C GLU A 87 0.05 -9.17 4.12
N LYS A 88 0.32 -8.60 5.28
CA LYS A 88 -0.36 -7.38 5.71
C LYS A 88 0.37 -6.18 5.12
N LEU A 89 -0.03 -5.78 3.92
CA LEU A 89 0.59 -4.70 3.19
C LEU A 89 0.31 -3.35 3.85
N VAL A 90 -0.91 -3.16 4.33
CA VAL A 90 -1.35 -1.92 5.00
C VAL A 90 -1.78 -2.24 6.43
N ASP A 91 -1.13 -1.61 7.40
CA ASP A 91 -1.48 -1.70 8.82
C ASP A 91 -2.39 -0.55 9.22
N GLU A 92 -2.13 0.63 8.67
CA GLU A 92 -2.80 1.85 9.07
C GLU A 92 -3.06 2.73 7.86
N ILE A 93 -4.23 3.38 7.85
CA ILE A 93 -4.56 4.38 6.83
C ILE A 93 -4.74 5.72 7.51
N MET A 94 -4.07 6.75 6.96
CA MET A 94 -4.21 8.11 7.43
C MET A 94 -4.78 8.97 6.30
N PHE A 95 -5.87 9.67 6.59
CA PHE A 95 -6.47 10.61 5.65
C PHE A 95 -6.07 12.02 6.05
N THR A 96 -5.57 12.78 5.09
CA THR A 96 -5.16 14.16 5.32
C THR A 96 -6.00 15.10 4.44
N GLY A 97 -6.22 16.31 4.92
CA GLY A 97 -6.94 17.31 4.17
C GLY A 97 -6.03 18.14 3.27
N PRO A 98 -6.64 19.04 2.50
CA PRO A 98 -5.88 20.01 1.70
C PRO A 98 -5.16 21.01 2.58
#